data_84258b29d231836e37af8c58b0017ab4
#
_entry.id   84258b29d231836e37af8c58b0017ab4
#
_cell.length_a   1.000
_cell.length_b   1.000
_cell.length_c   1.000
_cell.angle_alpha   90.00
_cell.angle_beta   90.00
_cell.angle_gamma   90.00
#
_symmetry.space_group_name_H-M   'P 1'
#
loop_
_entity.id
_entity.type
_entity.pdbx_description
1 polymer ?
#
loop_
_entity_poly.entity_id
_entity_poly.type
_entity_poly.pdbx_seq_one_letter_code
_entity_poly.pdbx_strand_id
1 'polypeptide(L)'
;MSDSGTNVASPASTHDPMGTAKASAAGTSTAVVCPVCPRHCRLHEGELGLCRARRNVNGTVIAENYGRLTSIAMDPIEKKPIAEWHPGGTVLSVGSYGCNLHCPFCQNWEISQADPDDHGAAGKSTTAGHGTVAVDDPHGNGSRAMPWHEVAPEELAALAMEACREDSRMLGVAYTYNEPLVGWEYVRDTARLMHAAGLANVFVSNGCAAEPVIDELAPLIDAVNIDLKSFSPAFYRTCGGDLDQVKRTIVRLAAEPGCHLEVTTLAVTDANDSEAEMEAIASWLASVDPEIVLHVTRFFPRWRMQDRGPTPVDRVYHLANIARRHLPHVHVGNC
;
A
#
# COMPACT_ATOMS: atom_id res chain seq x y z
N MET A 1 73.61 30.59 44.11
CA MET A 1 72.92 31.76 44.62
C MET A 1 71.44 31.42 44.43
N SER A 2 70.83 30.83 45.47
CA SER A 2 70.02 31.40 46.52
C SER A 2 68.77 32.06 45.92
N ASP A 3 67.53 31.81 46.27
CA ASP A 3 66.98 31.41 47.56
C ASP A 3 65.48 31.07 47.33
N SER A 4 64.97 30.06 47.83
CA SER A 4 63.99 29.82 48.89
C SER A 4 62.86 30.82 49.05
N GLY A 5 61.68 30.29 49.23
CA GLY A 5 60.51 30.99 49.79
C GLY A 5 59.22 30.19 49.61
N THR A 6 59.05 29.26 50.38
CA THR A 6 58.12 28.72 51.36
C THR A 6 56.75 29.42 51.45
N ASN A 7 55.72 28.58 51.34
CA ASN A 7 54.61 28.41 52.27
C ASN A 7 53.45 29.40 52.24
N VAL A 8 52.22 28.93 52.11
CA VAL A 8 51.28 28.68 53.22
C VAL A 8 49.98 28.07 52.64
N ALA A 9 49.54 27.05 53.28
CA ALA A 9 48.27 26.35 52.99
C ALA A 9 47.08 26.97 53.73
N SER A 10 45.91 26.61 53.26
CA SER A 10 44.61 26.45 53.97
C SER A 10 43.57 27.53 53.80
N PRO A 11 42.29 27.21 53.97
CA PRO A 11 41.59 25.92 53.88
C PRO A 11 40.34 25.91 53.00
N ALA A 12 39.75 24.73 52.87
CA ALA A 12 38.50 24.33 52.26
C ALA A 12 37.29 25.22 52.57
N SER A 13 36.46 25.44 51.55
CA SER A 13 35.03 25.65 51.73
C SER A 13 34.26 24.69 50.82
N THR A 14 33.62 23.77 51.48
CA THR A 14 32.60 22.89 50.99
C THR A 14 31.40 23.69 50.55
N HIS A 15 31.04 23.60 49.25
CA HIS A 15 29.67 23.83 48.78
C HIS A 15 29.30 22.77 47.77
N ASP A 16 28.48 21.89 48.27
CA ASP A 16 27.71 20.93 47.52
C ASP A 16 26.51 21.70 46.86
N PRO A 17 26.29 21.63 45.58
CA PRO A 17 24.97 21.88 45.03
C PRO A 17 24.38 20.53 44.63
N MET A 18 23.45 20.06 45.43
CA MET A 18 22.46 19.05 45.01
C MET A 18 21.83 19.46 43.69
N GLY A 19 22.43 19.00 42.60
CA GLY A 19 21.80 18.94 41.29
C GLY A 19 20.74 17.84 41.32
N THR A 20 19.51 18.20 41.57
CA THR A 20 18.36 17.32 41.36
C THR A 20 18.35 16.89 39.92
N ALA A 21 18.88 15.70 39.63
CA ALA A 21 18.61 14.99 38.38
C ALA A 21 17.08 14.75 38.32
N LYS A 22 16.41 15.52 37.48
CA LYS A 22 15.07 15.17 37.04
C LYS A 22 15.19 13.83 36.32
N ALA A 23 14.86 12.77 37.05
CA ALA A 23 14.54 11.50 36.45
C ALA A 23 13.34 11.77 35.51
N SER A 24 13.60 11.80 34.18
CA SER A 24 12.54 11.66 33.21
C SER A 24 11.92 10.30 33.47
N ALA A 25 10.72 10.29 33.99
CA ALA A 25 9.91 9.09 34.05
C ALA A 25 9.72 8.61 32.60
N ALA A 26 10.57 7.70 32.15
CA ALA A 26 10.31 6.86 31.02
C ALA A 26 9.15 5.95 31.42
N GLY A 27 7.93 6.45 31.26
CA GLY A 27 6.74 5.64 31.29
C GLY A 27 6.93 4.55 30.25
N THR A 28 6.92 3.29 30.67
CA THR A 28 6.86 2.13 29.78
C THR A 28 5.52 2.18 29.05
N SER A 29 5.45 2.96 27.98
CA SER A 29 4.31 2.96 27.08
C SER A 29 4.20 1.54 26.51
N THR A 30 3.13 0.84 26.90
CA THR A 30 2.85 -0.50 26.38
C THR A 30 2.61 -0.38 24.87
N ALA A 31 3.35 -1.18 24.09
CA ALA A 31 3.17 -1.21 22.64
C ALA A 31 1.73 -1.65 22.29
N VAL A 32 1.13 -0.97 21.34
CA VAL A 32 -0.19 -1.32 20.78
C VAL A 32 -0.01 -2.19 19.54
N VAL A 33 -0.87 -3.19 19.37
CA VAL A 33 -0.84 -4.06 18.18
C VAL A 33 -1.73 -3.46 17.09
N CYS A 34 -1.16 -3.28 15.89
CA CYS A 34 -1.90 -2.82 14.72
C CYS A 34 -2.85 -3.92 14.22
N PRO A 35 -4.17 -3.65 14.07
CA PRO A 35 -5.14 -4.68 13.70
C PRO A 35 -5.37 -4.79 12.17
N VAL A 36 -4.70 -3.99 11.34
CA VAL A 36 -5.09 -3.77 9.93
C VAL A 36 -4.67 -4.91 9.00
N CYS A 37 -3.56 -5.57 9.28
CA CYS A 37 -3.08 -6.65 8.41
C CYS A 37 -2.43 -7.78 9.23
N PRO A 38 -2.15 -8.96 8.63
CA PRO A 38 -1.59 -10.13 9.32
C PRO A 38 -0.22 -9.92 9.96
N ARG A 39 0.46 -8.80 9.67
CA ARG A 39 1.74 -8.48 10.30
C ARG A 39 1.63 -8.14 11.79
N HIS A 40 0.48 -7.63 12.24
CA HIS A 40 0.21 -7.28 13.63
C HIS A 40 1.38 -6.52 14.29
N CYS A 41 1.88 -5.46 13.61
CA CYS A 41 2.99 -4.66 14.10
C CYS A 41 2.73 -4.20 15.54
N ARG A 42 3.72 -4.39 16.42
CA ARG A 42 3.70 -3.87 17.81
C ARG A 42 4.37 -2.50 17.79
N LEU A 43 3.59 -1.46 18.05
CA LEU A 43 4.02 -0.07 17.89
C LEU A 43 4.06 0.62 19.23
N HIS A 44 5.21 1.13 19.62
CA HIS A 44 5.36 2.07 20.71
C HIS A 44 4.81 3.45 20.33
N GLU A 45 4.68 4.34 21.31
CA GLU A 45 4.21 5.71 21.06
C GLU A 45 5.07 6.41 19.99
N GLY A 46 4.43 6.96 18.97
CA GLY A 46 5.05 7.63 17.83
C GLY A 46 5.61 6.70 16.75
N GLU A 47 5.65 5.37 16.98
CA GLU A 47 6.26 4.42 16.06
C GLU A 47 5.36 4.14 14.85
N LEU A 48 6.00 4.04 13.67
CA LEU A 48 5.37 3.63 12.41
C LEU A 48 5.38 2.11 12.23
N GLY A 49 4.30 1.57 11.70
CA GLY A 49 4.25 0.21 11.20
C GLY A 49 5.11 -0.01 9.95
N LEU A 50 5.42 -1.27 9.64
CA LEU A 50 6.20 -1.64 8.45
C LEU A 50 5.61 -1.11 7.13
N CYS A 51 4.31 -0.88 7.08
CA CYS A 51 3.62 -0.28 5.93
C CYS A 51 3.88 1.22 5.75
N ARG A 52 4.51 1.88 6.74
CA ARG A 52 4.79 3.33 6.76
C ARG A 52 3.56 4.24 6.66
N ALA A 53 2.37 3.68 6.89
CA ALA A 53 1.09 4.38 6.83
C ALA A 53 0.27 4.25 8.13
N ARG A 54 0.75 3.48 9.11
CA ARG A 54 0.08 3.28 10.40
C ARG A 54 0.99 3.71 11.53
N ARG A 55 0.53 4.63 12.38
CA ARG A 55 1.30 5.14 13.52
C ARG A 55 0.53 4.95 14.82
N ASN A 56 1.24 4.64 15.91
CA ASN A 56 0.66 4.73 17.23
C ASN A 56 0.74 6.18 17.74
N VAL A 57 -0.41 6.75 18.03
CA VAL A 57 -0.55 8.10 18.61
C VAL A 57 -1.45 8.00 19.84
N ASN A 58 -0.92 8.30 21.01
CA ASN A 58 -1.62 8.24 22.29
C ASN A 58 -2.29 6.89 22.56
N GLY A 59 -1.61 5.78 22.22
CA GLY A 59 -2.12 4.43 22.42
C GLY A 59 -3.15 3.97 21.38
N THR A 60 -3.34 4.73 20.30
CA THR A 60 -4.25 4.38 19.19
C THR A 60 -3.48 4.30 17.88
N VAL A 61 -3.72 3.23 17.11
CA VAL A 61 -3.10 3.10 15.77
C VAL A 61 -3.96 3.83 14.75
N ILE A 62 -3.43 4.92 14.21
CA ILE A 62 -4.10 5.78 13.22
C ILE A 62 -3.54 5.57 11.81
N ALA A 63 -4.31 5.97 10.79
CA ALA A 63 -3.82 6.11 9.42
C ALA A 63 -3.02 7.42 9.29
N GLU A 64 -1.69 7.32 9.27
CA GLU A 64 -0.79 8.47 9.09
C GLU A 64 -0.99 9.14 7.73
N ASN A 65 -1.41 8.35 6.74
CA ASN A 65 -1.63 8.79 5.37
C ASN A 65 -3.09 9.20 5.06
N TYR A 66 -3.94 9.36 6.07
CA TYR A 66 -5.33 9.76 5.89
C TYR A 66 -5.42 11.11 5.17
N GLY A 67 -6.08 11.14 4.01
CA GLY A 67 -6.25 12.32 3.17
C GLY A 67 -4.98 12.81 2.46
N ARG A 68 -3.82 12.16 2.64
CA ARG A 68 -2.54 12.56 2.03
C ARG A 68 -2.36 11.85 0.69
N LEU A 69 -2.75 12.49 -0.40
CA LEU A 69 -2.67 11.93 -1.74
C LEU A 69 -1.37 12.33 -2.44
N THR A 70 -0.65 11.34 -2.96
CA THR A 70 0.57 11.51 -3.78
C THR A 70 0.27 11.50 -5.26
N SER A 71 -0.91 11.02 -5.66
CA SER A 71 -1.29 10.84 -7.06
C SER A 71 -2.79 11.05 -7.24
N ILE A 72 -3.16 11.84 -8.24
CA ILE A 72 -4.54 12.00 -8.71
C ILE A 72 -4.49 12.07 -10.24
N ALA A 73 -5.24 11.21 -10.93
CA ALA A 73 -5.28 11.18 -12.39
C ALA A 73 -6.60 10.59 -12.93
N MET A 74 -7.03 11.07 -14.08
CA MET A 74 -8.08 10.41 -14.86
C MET A 74 -7.49 9.25 -15.64
N ASP A 75 -8.03 8.07 -15.46
CA ASP A 75 -7.57 6.86 -16.14
C ASP A 75 -8.74 6.06 -16.72
N PRO A 76 -8.54 5.35 -17.85
CA PRO A 76 -9.48 4.31 -18.28
C PRO A 76 -9.55 3.19 -17.24
N ILE A 77 -10.73 2.58 -17.11
CA ILE A 77 -10.99 1.50 -16.14
C ILE A 77 -10.06 0.29 -16.37
N GLU A 78 -9.70 0.01 -17.61
CA GLU A 78 -8.82 -1.09 -18.00
C GLU A 78 -7.38 -0.93 -17.45
N LYS A 79 -6.95 0.28 -17.11
CA LYS A 79 -5.68 0.50 -16.37
C LYS A 79 -5.73 0.04 -14.92
N LYS A 80 -6.93 -0.25 -14.40
CA LYS A 80 -7.12 -0.81 -13.05
C LYS A 80 -7.15 -2.34 -13.05
N PRO A 81 -6.59 -2.98 -14.05
CA PRO A 81 -6.89 -4.28 -14.67
C PRO A 81 -8.33 -4.75 -14.36
N ILE A 82 -9.29 -3.96 -14.78
CA ILE A 82 -10.72 -4.30 -14.75
C ILE A 82 -11.20 -4.18 -16.20
N ALA A 83 -11.43 -5.33 -16.84
CA ALA A 83 -11.70 -5.41 -18.27
C ALA A 83 -13.17 -5.67 -18.60
N GLU A 84 -13.90 -6.30 -17.69
CA GLU A 84 -15.27 -6.78 -17.96
C GLU A 84 -16.34 -6.02 -17.16
N TRP A 85 -15.95 -4.98 -16.40
CA TRP A 85 -16.85 -4.10 -15.72
C TRP A 85 -16.82 -2.69 -16.34
N HIS A 86 -17.90 -2.26 -16.99
CA HIS A 86 -18.03 -0.97 -17.67
C HIS A 86 -16.86 -0.64 -18.63
N PRO A 87 -16.52 -1.51 -19.60
CA PRO A 87 -15.39 -1.30 -20.50
C PRO A 87 -15.51 0.03 -21.25
N GLY A 88 -14.41 0.76 -21.38
CA GLY A 88 -14.34 2.11 -21.94
C GLY A 88 -14.72 3.23 -20.96
N GLY A 89 -15.06 2.88 -19.73
CA GLY A 89 -15.31 3.84 -18.65
C GLY A 89 -14.03 4.51 -18.18
N THR A 90 -14.17 5.66 -17.51
CA THR A 90 -13.08 6.40 -16.88
C THR A 90 -13.28 6.48 -15.38
N VAL A 91 -12.19 6.55 -14.62
CA VAL A 91 -12.20 6.69 -13.16
C VAL A 91 -11.21 7.75 -12.71
N LEU A 92 -11.55 8.47 -11.64
CA LEU A 92 -10.61 9.33 -10.94
C LEU A 92 -9.73 8.46 -10.03
N SER A 93 -8.53 8.17 -10.50
CA SER A 93 -7.57 7.34 -9.78
C SER A 93 -6.85 8.14 -8.72
N VAL A 94 -6.83 7.65 -7.49
CA VAL A 94 -6.14 8.28 -6.38
C VAL A 94 -5.20 7.30 -5.69
N GLY A 95 -4.06 7.79 -5.24
CA GLY A 95 -3.10 7.04 -4.46
C GLY A 95 -2.47 7.89 -3.38
N SER A 96 -2.08 7.22 -2.32
CA SER A 96 -1.36 7.78 -1.19
C SER A 96 0.05 7.19 -1.14
N TYR A 97 0.63 7.09 0.04
CA TYR A 97 1.90 6.38 0.26
C TYR A 97 1.71 5.20 1.22
N GLY A 98 2.71 4.31 1.20
CA GLY A 98 2.77 3.14 2.07
C GLY A 98 2.12 1.90 1.47
N CYS A 99 2.64 0.74 1.89
CA CYS A 99 2.14 -0.59 1.53
C CYS A 99 2.59 -1.61 2.58
N ASN A 100 1.74 -2.53 2.93
CA ASN A 100 2.07 -3.62 3.86
C ASN A 100 2.89 -4.76 3.21
N LEU A 101 3.09 -4.73 1.89
CA LEU A 101 4.01 -5.60 1.16
C LEU A 101 5.29 -4.85 0.75
N HIS A 102 6.35 -5.63 0.48
CA HIS A 102 7.67 -5.16 0.04
C HIS A 102 8.12 -5.92 -1.20
N CYS A 103 7.21 -6.10 -2.18
CA CYS A 103 7.47 -6.84 -3.41
C CYS A 103 8.72 -6.28 -4.10
N PRO A 104 9.79 -7.08 -4.33
CA PRO A 104 11.04 -6.55 -4.88
C PRO A 104 10.91 -6.03 -6.31
N PHE A 105 9.82 -6.37 -6.99
CA PHE A 105 9.46 -5.96 -8.35
C PHE A 105 8.42 -4.84 -8.39
N CYS A 106 8.16 -4.14 -7.29
CA CYS A 106 7.09 -3.13 -7.23
C CYS A 106 7.32 -2.01 -8.25
N GLN A 107 6.32 -1.77 -9.11
CA GLN A 107 6.37 -0.68 -10.08
C GLN A 107 6.24 0.69 -9.42
N ASN A 108 5.42 0.75 -8.36
CA ASN A 108 5.10 1.97 -7.63
C ASN A 108 5.90 2.04 -6.31
N TRP A 109 7.12 1.50 -6.29
CA TRP A 109 7.93 1.44 -5.08
C TRP A 109 8.18 2.82 -4.46
N GLU A 110 8.25 3.86 -5.28
CA GLU A 110 8.48 5.24 -4.83
C GLU A 110 7.40 5.73 -3.84
N ILE A 111 6.14 5.41 -4.08
CA ILE A 111 5.04 5.75 -3.17
C ILE A 111 4.79 4.63 -2.15
N SER A 112 4.89 3.37 -2.58
CA SER A 112 4.60 2.22 -1.72
C SER A 112 5.61 2.05 -0.58
N GLN A 113 6.87 2.51 -0.78
CA GLN A 113 7.95 2.40 0.20
C GLN A 113 8.42 3.76 0.71
N ALA A 114 7.64 4.81 0.48
CA ALA A 114 7.94 6.15 0.98
C ALA A 114 7.85 6.22 2.51
N ASP A 115 8.75 6.97 3.13
CA ASP A 115 8.83 7.14 4.58
C ASP A 115 8.42 8.56 4.98
N PRO A 116 7.36 8.73 5.77
CA PRO A 116 6.90 10.05 6.20
C PRO A 116 7.81 10.68 7.28
N ASP A 117 8.67 9.92 7.94
CA ASP A 117 9.61 10.41 8.96
C ASP A 117 10.98 10.78 8.35
N ASP A 118 11.32 10.21 7.20
CA ASP A 118 12.50 10.63 6.46
C ASP A 118 12.14 11.84 5.57
N HIS A 119 12.83 12.93 5.77
CA HIS A 119 12.61 14.18 5.02
C HIS A 119 13.72 14.47 4.00
N GLY A 120 14.68 13.52 3.85
CA GLY A 120 15.82 13.66 2.95
C GLY A 120 16.55 15.01 3.09
N ALA A 121 17.29 15.39 2.06
CA ALA A 121 18.01 16.67 2.01
C ALA A 121 17.09 17.93 1.91
N ALA A 122 15.79 17.72 1.65
CA ALA A 122 14.83 18.82 1.48
C ALA A 122 14.23 19.35 2.80
N GLY A 123 14.45 18.65 3.94
CA GLY A 123 13.90 19.04 5.25
C GLY A 123 12.37 18.90 5.33
N LYS A 124 11.82 19.01 6.56
CA LYS A 124 10.36 19.07 6.76
C LYS A 124 9.79 20.32 6.10
N SER A 125 9.13 20.17 4.97
CA SER A 125 8.27 21.21 4.42
C SER A 125 6.82 20.79 4.64
N THR A 126 6.23 21.29 5.72
CA THR A 126 4.78 21.19 5.93
C THR A 126 4.23 22.61 5.90
N THR A 127 3.68 23.02 4.79
CA THR A 127 2.71 24.13 4.73
C THR A 127 1.32 23.53 4.88
N ALA A 128 0.34 24.31 5.34
CA ALA A 128 -1.03 23.83 5.52
C ALA A 128 -1.54 23.14 4.24
N GLY A 129 -1.91 21.86 4.35
CA GLY A 129 -2.46 21.07 3.25
C GLY A 129 -1.44 20.43 2.29
N HIS A 130 -0.13 20.59 2.50
CA HIS A 130 0.91 20.00 1.63
C HIS A 130 2.10 19.51 2.44
N GLY A 131 2.75 18.44 1.98
CA GLY A 131 3.97 17.93 2.60
C GLY A 131 4.76 17.05 1.64
N THR A 132 5.82 16.46 2.17
CA THR A 132 6.65 15.51 1.44
C THR A 132 6.88 14.25 2.26
N VAL A 133 7.02 13.13 1.58
CA VAL A 133 7.57 11.87 2.09
C VAL A 133 8.86 11.58 1.35
N ALA A 134 9.81 10.92 1.99
CA ALA A 134 11.04 10.55 1.32
C ALA A 134 11.00 9.12 0.84
N VAL A 135 11.74 8.87 -0.22
CA VAL A 135 11.94 7.55 -0.78
C VAL A 135 13.42 7.35 -1.09
N ASP A 136 14.00 6.28 -0.57
CA ASP A 136 15.40 5.94 -0.83
C ASP A 136 15.57 5.39 -2.24
N ASP A 137 16.48 5.95 -3.01
CA ASP A 137 16.87 5.40 -4.29
C ASP A 137 17.60 4.08 -4.07
N PRO A 138 17.11 2.93 -4.62
CA PRO A 138 17.74 1.64 -4.48
C PRO A 138 19.13 1.57 -5.15
N HIS A 139 19.48 2.56 -5.99
CA HIS A 139 20.77 2.68 -6.65
C HIS A 139 21.78 3.54 -5.90
N GLY A 140 21.44 4.01 -4.69
CA GLY A 140 22.35 4.77 -3.82
C GLY A 140 22.51 6.24 -4.20
N ASN A 141 21.63 6.81 -5.04
CA ASN A 141 21.67 8.23 -5.41
C ASN A 141 21.08 9.15 -4.34
N GLY A 142 20.81 8.64 -3.14
CA GLY A 142 20.24 9.38 -2.03
C GLY A 142 18.72 9.26 -1.92
N SER A 143 18.14 10.01 -0.99
CA SER A 143 16.69 10.03 -0.77
C SER A 143 16.05 11.17 -1.58
N ARG A 144 14.91 10.89 -2.22
CA ARG A 144 14.14 11.85 -3.00
C ARG A 144 12.85 12.20 -2.26
N ALA A 145 12.53 13.49 -2.17
CA ALA A 145 11.26 13.95 -1.62
C ALA A 145 10.13 13.79 -2.64
N MET A 146 9.02 13.21 -2.21
CA MET A 146 7.79 13.09 -2.98
C MET A 146 6.69 13.93 -2.35
N PRO A 147 6.06 14.85 -3.09
CA PRO A 147 4.99 15.68 -2.55
C PRO A 147 3.70 14.87 -2.34
N TRP A 148 2.95 15.28 -1.34
CA TRP A 148 1.55 14.89 -1.16
C TRP A 148 0.69 16.13 -0.92
N HIS A 149 -0.59 16.01 -1.23
CA HIS A 149 -1.62 17.03 -0.99
C HIS A 149 -2.65 16.46 -0.02
N GLU A 150 -3.07 17.27 0.93
CA GLU A 150 -4.18 16.93 1.81
C GLU A 150 -5.48 17.18 1.05
N VAL A 151 -6.27 16.12 0.92
CA VAL A 151 -7.57 16.15 0.23
C VAL A 151 -8.57 15.45 1.14
N ALA A 152 -9.50 16.22 1.68
CA ALA A 152 -10.57 15.67 2.51
C ALA A 152 -11.49 14.75 1.70
N PRO A 153 -12.17 13.76 2.32
CA PRO A 153 -13.13 12.90 1.61
C PRO A 153 -14.19 13.69 0.82
N GLU A 154 -14.68 14.80 1.37
CA GLU A 154 -15.65 15.68 0.73
C GLU A 154 -15.08 16.41 -0.50
N GLU A 155 -13.81 16.80 -0.44
CA GLU A 155 -13.13 17.44 -1.57
C GLU A 155 -12.91 16.43 -2.70
N LEU A 156 -12.50 15.19 -2.39
CA LEU A 156 -12.37 14.14 -3.39
C LEU A 156 -13.74 13.81 -4.02
N ALA A 157 -14.80 13.78 -3.23
CA ALA A 157 -16.16 13.59 -3.73
C ALA A 157 -16.58 14.72 -4.68
N ALA A 158 -16.27 15.96 -4.34
CA ALA A 158 -16.56 17.11 -5.19
C ALA A 158 -15.80 17.05 -6.53
N LEU A 159 -14.51 16.69 -6.50
CA LEU A 159 -13.69 16.49 -7.71
C LEU A 159 -14.25 15.38 -8.60
N ALA A 160 -14.67 14.25 -8.03
CA ALA A 160 -15.28 13.16 -8.79
C ALA A 160 -16.61 13.56 -9.44
N MET A 161 -17.46 14.28 -8.70
CA MET A 161 -18.72 14.80 -9.25
C MET A 161 -18.52 15.85 -10.35
N GLU A 162 -17.46 16.66 -10.26
CA GLU A 162 -17.10 17.59 -11.33
C GLU A 162 -16.63 16.86 -12.58
N ALA A 163 -15.74 15.88 -12.41
CA ALA A 163 -15.30 15.02 -13.52
C ALA A 163 -16.45 14.31 -14.23
N CYS A 164 -17.50 13.89 -13.50
CA CYS A 164 -18.71 13.32 -14.12
C CYS A 164 -19.53 14.30 -14.94
N ARG A 165 -19.45 15.61 -14.67
CA ARG A 165 -20.11 16.62 -15.49
C ARG A 165 -19.36 16.84 -16.80
N GLU A 166 -18.05 16.62 -16.80
CA GLU A 166 -17.16 16.84 -17.95
C GLU A 166 -17.04 15.61 -18.86
N ASP A 167 -17.04 14.41 -18.28
CA ASP A 167 -16.97 13.13 -19.03
C ASP A 167 -18.10 12.19 -18.61
N SER A 168 -19.04 11.93 -19.53
CA SER A 168 -20.17 11.02 -19.31
C SER A 168 -19.77 9.55 -19.12
N ARG A 169 -18.50 9.20 -19.38
CA ARG A 169 -17.96 7.86 -19.16
C ARG A 169 -17.39 7.69 -17.74
N MET A 170 -17.35 8.78 -16.98
CA MET A 170 -16.82 8.77 -15.62
C MET A 170 -17.69 7.89 -14.71
N LEU A 171 -17.09 6.89 -14.09
CA LEU A 171 -17.77 5.91 -13.25
C LEU A 171 -17.71 6.30 -11.75
N GLY A 172 -16.57 6.81 -11.30
CA GLY A 172 -16.33 7.11 -9.89
C GLY A 172 -14.84 7.18 -9.55
N VAL A 173 -14.49 6.82 -8.32
CA VAL A 173 -13.11 6.88 -7.81
C VAL A 173 -12.46 5.49 -7.81
N ALA A 174 -11.18 5.42 -8.23
CA ALA A 174 -10.35 4.23 -8.09
C ALA A 174 -9.25 4.47 -7.05
N TYR A 175 -9.27 3.70 -5.96
CA TYR A 175 -8.24 3.68 -4.93
C TYR A 175 -7.12 2.71 -5.35
N THR A 176 -5.94 3.24 -5.68
CA THR A 176 -4.90 2.48 -6.40
C THR A 176 -3.49 3.05 -6.17
N TYR A 177 -2.51 2.65 -6.98
CA TYR A 177 -1.10 3.02 -7.02
C TYR A 177 -0.26 2.51 -5.85
N ASN A 178 -0.61 2.82 -4.59
CA ASN A 178 -0.08 2.16 -3.39
C ASN A 178 -1.06 1.08 -2.89
N GLU A 179 -0.99 0.68 -1.62
CA GLU A 179 -1.98 -0.21 -1.03
C GLU A 179 -3.07 0.58 -0.30
N PRO A 180 -4.31 0.65 -0.81
CA PRO A 180 -5.38 1.43 -0.20
C PRO A 180 -5.80 0.90 1.18
N LEU A 181 -5.66 -0.41 1.45
CA LEU A 181 -6.07 -1.03 2.71
C LEU A 181 -5.25 -0.57 3.92
N VAL A 182 -4.03 -0.02 3.74
CA VAL A 182 -3.26 0.54 4.86
C VAL A 182 -3.79 1.88 5.36
N GLY A 183 -4.59 2.59 4.54
CA GLY A 183 -5.32 3.82 4.86
C GLY A 183 -6.83 3.66 4.75
N TRP A 184 -7.35 2.48 5.06
CA TRP A 184 -8.71 2.05 4.79
C TRP A 184 -9.80 2.98 5.35
N GLU A 185 -9.53 3.72 6.41
CA GLU A 185 -10.49 4.65 6.99
C GLU A 185 -10.82 5.80 6.03
N TYR A 186 -9.79 6.36 5.36
CA TYR A 186 -9.99 7.38 4.33
C TYR A 186 -10.78 6.82 3.13
N VAL A 187 -10.43 5.61 2.72
CA VAL A 187 -11.13 4.91 1.64
C VAL A 187 -12.60 4.70 2.00
N ARG A 188 -12.90 4.20 3.20
CA ARG A 188 -14.27 3.99 3.70
C ARG A 188 -15.07 5.29 3.70
N ASP A 189 -14.49 6.35 4.27
CA ASP A 189 -15.18 7.63 4.44
C ASP A 189 -15.49 8.27 3.07
N THR A 190 -14.54 8.21 2.14
CA THR A 190 -14.74 8.67 0.75
C THR A 190 -15.75 7.78 0.00
N ALA A 191 -15.64 6.45 0.13
CA ALA A 191 -16.51 5.52 -0.59
C ALA A 191 -17.99 5.69 -0.20
N ARG A 192 -18.29 6.01 1.05
CA ARG A 192 -19.63 6.34 1.49
C ARG A 192 -20.18 7.60 0.79
N LEU A 193 -19.33 8.60 0.59
CA LEU A 193 -19.71 9.83 -0.13
C LEU A 193 -19.91 9.57 -1.62
N MET A 194 -19.07 8.70 -2.23
CA MET A 194 -19.25 8.27 -3.62
C MET A 194 -20.61 7.61 -3.83
N HIS A 195 -20.96 6.61 -3.00
CA HIS A 195 -22.28 5.95 -3.07
C HIS A 195 -23.43 6.94 -2.84
N ALA A 196 -23.28 7.87 -1.90
CA ALA A 196 -24.31 8.92 -1.67
C ALA A 196 -24.49 9.84 -2.90
N ALA A 197 -23.45 10.00 -3.72
CA ALA A 197 -23.49 10.75 -4.98
C ALA A 197 -23.89 9.89 -6.20
N GLY A 198 -24.14 8.58 -6.04
CA GLY A 198 -24.43 7.65 -7.12
C GLY A 198 -23.23 7.31 -7.99
N LEU A 199 -22.01 7.45 -7.42
CA LEU A 199 -20.73 7.15 -8.06
C LEU A 199 -20.14 5.85 -7.53
N ALA A 200 -19.36 5.17 -8.37
CA ALA A 200 -18.77 3.89 -8.04
C ALA A 200 -17.43 4.00 -7.30
N ASN A 201 -17.13 2.95 -6.55
CA ASN A 201 -15.86 2.73 -5.85
C ASN A 201 -15.12 1.56 -6.46
N VAL A 202 -13.94 1.82 -7.01
CA VAL A 202 -13.07 0.85 -7.65
C VAL A 202 -11.81 0.66 -6.80
N PHE A 203 -11.42 -0.60 -6.58
CA PHE A 203 -10.22 -0.92 -5.80
C PHE A 203 -9.19 -1.64 -6.64
N VAL A 204 -7.91 -1.32 -6.40
CA VAL A 204 -6.78 -2.15 -6.83
C VAL A 204 -5.92 -2.42 -5.61
N SER A 205 -5.87 -3.67 -5.16
CA SER A 205 -5.30 -4.03 -3.87
C SER A 205 -4.51 -5.34 -3.92
N ASN A 206 -3.55 -5.48 -3.02
CA ASN A 206 -2.88 -6.76 -2.77
C ASN A 206 -3.70 -7.75 -1.92
N GLY A 207 -4.85 -7.34 -1.41
CA GLY A 207 -5.78 -8.16 -0.64
C GLY A 207 -5.29 -8.62 0.73
N CYS A 208 -4.10 -8.22 1.17
CA CYS A 208 -3.48 -8.71 2.41
C CYS A 208 -3.87 -7.85 3.62
N ALA A 209 -5.15 -7.79 3.96
CA ALA A 209 -5.67 -7.10 5.14
C ALA A 209 -6.42 -8.06 6.07
N ALA A 210 -6.59 -7.67 7.32
CA ALA A 210 -7.37 -8.44 8.29
C ALA A 210 -8.85 -8.48 7.90
N GLU A 211 -9.52 -9.59 8.19
CA GLU A 211 -10.93 -9.81 7.83
C GLU A 211 -11.87 -8.65 8.26
N PRO A 212 -11.76 -8.06 9.46
CA PRO A 212 -12.63 -6.94 9.84
C PRO A 212 -12.48 -5.70 8.93
N VAL A 213 -11.30 -5.46 8.35
CA VAL A 213 -11.07 -4.37 7.39
C VAL A 213 -11.76 -4.67 6.07
N ILE A 214 -11.66 -5.90 5.59
CA ILE A 214 -12.33 -6.33 4.37
C ILE A 214 -13.86 -6.33 4.54
N ASP A 215 -14.36 -6.79 5.67
CA ASP A 215 -15.81 -6.82 5.96
C ASP A 215 -16.43 -5.41 6.02
N GLU A 216 -15.69 -4.43 6.55
CA GLU A 216 -16.14 -3.03 6.58
C GLU A 216 -16.15 -2.40 5.17
N LEU A 217 -15.21 -2.78 4.30
CA LEU A 217 -15.07 -2.18 2.97
C LEU A 217 -15.87 -2.92 1.88
N ALA A 218 -16.05 -4.24 1.97
CA ALA A 218 -16.68 -5.04 0.93
C ALA A 218 -18.03 -4.48 0.45
N PRO A 219 -18.96 -4.04 1.32
CA PRO A 219 -20.23 -3.46 0.88
C PRO A 219 -20.11 -2.09 0.17
N LEU A 220 -18.92 -1.50 0.18
CA LEU A 220 -18.64 -0.20 -0.44
C LEU A 220 -17.88 -0.32 -1.76
N ILE A 221 -17.55 -1.54 -2.19
CA ILE A 221 -16.75 -1.82 -3.39
C ILE A 221 -17.67 -2.26 -4.52
N ASP A 222 -17.68 -1.53 -5.64
CA ASP A 222 -18.45 -1.88 -6.84
C ASP A 222 -17.64 -2.74 -7.81
N ALA A 223 -16.33 -2.48 -7.92
CA ALA A 223 -15.41 -3.30 -8.70
C ALA A 223 -14.03 -3.35 -8.04
N VAL A 224 -13.37 -4.50 -8.11
CA VAL A 224 -12.06 -4.70 -7.49
C VAL A 224 -11.15 -5.57 -8.35
N ASN A 225 -9.88 -5.17 -8.40
CA ASN A 225 -8.82 -6.07 -8.86
C ASN A 225 -7.94 -6.45 -7.67
N ILE A 226 -7.80 -7.74 -7.40
CA ILE A 226 -6.92 -8.28 -6.37
C ILE A 226 -5.67 -8.89 -7.00
N ASP A 227 -4.51 -8.44 -6.56
CA ASP A 227 -3.23 -9.02 -6.93
C ASP A 227 -3.00 -10.38 -6.22
N LEU A 228 -3.34 -11.49 -6.85
CA LEU A 228 -2.90 -12.82 -6.44
C LEU A 228 -1.50 -13.08 -7.01
N LYS A 229 -0.47 -12.70 -6.25
CA LYS A 229 0.90 -12.61 -6.76
C LYS A 229 1.55 -13.96 -7.02
N SER A 230 1.09 -15.02 -6.35
CA SER A 230 1.59 -16.39 -6.48
C SER A 230 0.68 -17.35 -5.70
N PHE A 231 0.78 -18.64 -5.99
CA PHE A 231 0.17 -19.70 -5.19
C PHE A 231 1.14 -20.37 -4.22
N SER A 232 2.37 -19.79 -4.12
CA SER A 232 3.45 -20.26 -3.25
C SER A 232 3.54 -19.41 -1.98
N PRO A 233 3.34 -20.01 -0.78
CA PRO A 233 3.59 -19.30 0.49
C PRO A 233 5.05 -18.78 0.61
N ALA A 234 6.02 -19.46 -0.02
CA ALA A 234 7.40 -19.02 -0.03
C ALA A 234 7.56 -17.71 -0.82
N PHE A 235 6.95 -17.60 -2.00
CA PHE A 235 6.94 -16.38 -2.78
C PHE A 235 6.27 -15.22 -2.02
N TYR A 236 5.13 -15.46 -1.38
CA TYR A 236 4.45 -14.45 -0.55
C TYR A 236 5.33 -13.95 0.59
N ARG A 237 6.11 -14.83 1.24
CA ARG A 237 7.09 -14.39 2.27
C ARG A 237 8.15 -13.45 1.71
N THR A 238 8.62 -13.63 0.47
CA THR A 238 9.56 -12.68 -0.16
C THR A 238 8.95 -11.31 -0.42
N CYS A 239 7.63 -11.27 -0.67
CA CYS A 239 6.86 -10.03 -0.78
C CYS A 239 6.46 -9.45 0.57
N GLY A 240 6.67 -10.20 1.65
CA GLY A 240 6.24 -9.81 3.00
C GLY A 240 4.74 -9.94 3.24
N GLY A 241 4.03 -10.75 2.46
CA GLY A 241 2.60 -11.00 2.53
C GLY A 241 2.23 -12.37 3.09
N ASP A 242 0.94 -12.65 3.08
CA ASP A 242 0.31 -13.89 3.50
C ASP A 242 -0.67 -14.37 2.43
N LEU A 243 -0.37 -15.51 1.80
CA LEU A 243 -1.20 -16.09 0.74
C LEU A 243 -2.60 -16.47 1.24
N ASP A 244 -2.68 -17.06 2.42
CA ASP A 244 -3.96 -17.54 2.95
C ASP A 244 -4.89 -16.37 3.27
N GLN A 245 -4.32 -15.24 3.72
CA GLN A 245 -5.10 -14.02 3.92
C GLN A 245 -5.64 -13.46 2.60
N VAL A 246 -4.82 -13.40 1.56
CA VAL A 246 -5.25 -12.93 0.23
C VAL A 246 -6.33 -13.85 -0.34
N LYS A 247 -6.20 -15.15 -0.17
CA LYS A 247 -7.23 -16.13 -0.57
C LYS A 247 -8.55 -15.90 0.17
N ARG A 248 -8.52 -15.65 1.49
CA ARG A 248 -9.75 -15.31 2.25
C ARG A 248 -10.40 -14.03 1.73
N THR A 249 -9.59 -13.02 1.42
CA THR A 249 -10.07 -11.76 0.84
C THR A 249 -10.76 -11.98 -0.51
N ILE A 250 -10.16 -12.77 -1.41
CA ILE A 250 -10.78 -13.11 -2.71
C ILE A 250 -12.12 -13.83 -2.51
N VAL A 251 -12.16 -14.84 -1.64
CA VAL A 251 -13.40 -15.59 -1.33
C VAL A 251 -14.48 -14.65 -0.75
N ARG A 252 -14.09 -13.74 0.16
CA ARG A 252 -15.03 -12.79 0.78
C ARG A 252 -15.61 -11.81 -0.25
N LEU A 253 -14.77 -11.29 -1.16
CA LEU A 253 -15.19 -10.34 -2.20
C LEU A 253 -15.99 -11.03 -3.31
N ALA A 254 -15.67 -12.28 -3.69
CA ALA A 254 -16.47 -13.06 -4.62
C ALA A 254 -17.89 -13.34 -4.11
N ALA A 255 -18.05 -13.41 -2.79
CA ALA A 255 -19.37 -13.61 -2.15
C ALA A 255 -20.13 -12.29 -1.87
N GLU A 256 -19.54 -11.10 -2.14
CA GLU A 256 -20.18 -9.82 -1.88
C GLU A 256 -21.15 -9.47 -3.01
N PRO A 257 -22.45 -9.31 -2.72
CA PRO A 257 -23.43 -8.95 -3.73
C PRO A 257 -23.14 -7.56 -4.34
N GLY A 258 -23.04 -7.48 -5.67
CA GLY A 258 -22.79 -6.23 -6.39
C GLY A 258 -21.32 -5.85 -6.55
N CYS A 259 -20.40 -6.61 -5.97
CA CYS A 259 -18.95 -6.42 -6.17
C CYS A 259 -18.48 -7.23 -7.40
N HIS A 260 -17.99 -6.56 -8.43
CA HIS A 260 -17.33 -7.21 -9.56
C HIS A 260 -15.86 -7.48 -9.23
N LEU A 261 -15.47 -8.74 -9.21
CA LEU A 261 -14.11 -9.17 -8.85
C LEU A 261 -13.31 -9.61 -10.08
N GLU A 262 -12.17 -8.98 -10.30
CA GLU A 262 -11.12 -9.46 -11.20
C GLU A 262 -9.84 -9.74 -10.41
N VAL A 263 -9.01 -10.64 -10.88
CA VAL A 263 -7.77 -11.05 -10.20
C VAL A 263 -6.59 -10.87 -11.15
N THR A 264 -5.48 -10.33 -10.66
CA THR A 264 -4.26 -10.17 -11.45
C THR A 264 -3.14 -11.05 -10.88
N THR A 265 -2.47 -11.79 -11.78
CA THR A 265 -1.19 -12.44 -11.51
C THR A 265 -0.11 -11.88 -12.42
N LEU A 266 0.89 -11.23 -11.82
CA LEU A 266 2.11 -10.82 -12.51
C LEU A 266 3.02 -12.04 -12.68
N ALA A 267 3.22 -12.50 -13.90
CA ALA A 267 4.14 -13.61 -14.21
C ALA A 267 5.59 -13.11 -14.17
N VAL A 268 6.28 -13.39 -13.06
CA VAL A 268 7.66 -12.97 -12.81
C VAL A 268 8.61 -14.07 -13.29
N THR A 269 9.49 -13.76 -14.23
CA THR A 269 10.46 -14.67 -14.83
C THR A 269 11.24 -15.45 -13.76
N ASP A 270 11.29 -16.79 -13.90
CA ASP A 270 12.00 -17.73 -13.00
C ASP A 270 11.58 -17.66 -11.52
N ALA A 271 10.37 -17.14 -11.23
CA ALA A 271 9.91 -17.01 -9.84
C ALA A 271 8.51 -17.62 -9.61
N ASN A 272 7.50 -17.21 -10.39
CA ASN A 272 6.13 -17.71 -10.30
C ASN A 272 5.52 -18.00 -11.68
N ASP A 273 6.34 -18.06 -12.73
CA ASP A 273 5.91 -18.25 -14.12
C ASP A 273 5.87 -19.71 -14.57
N SER A 274 5.83 -20.69 -13.66
CA SER A 274 5.71 -22.10 -14.01
C SER A 274 4.29 -22.47 -14.42
N GLU A 275 4.17 -23.52 -15.25
CA GLU A 275 2.86 -24.08 -15.64
C GLU A 275 2.06 -24.57 -14.44
N ALA A 276 2.73 -25.27 -13.52
CA ALA A 276 2.11 -25.81 -12.31
C ALA A 276 1.57 -24.69 -11.39
N GLU A 277 2.26 -23.56 -11.33
CA GLU A 277 1.82 -22.38 -10.58
C GLU A 277 0.53 -21.81 -11.18
N MET A 278 0.50 -21.59 -12.51
CA MET A 278 -0.67 -21.04 -13.20
C MET A 278 -1.85 -22.00 -13.14
N GLU A 279 -1.62 -23.31 -13.29
CA GLU A 279 -2.65 -24.34 -13.13
C GLU A 279 -3.28 -24.29 -11.72
N ALA A 280 -2.45 -24.16 -10.67
CA ALA A 280 -2.92 -24.08 -9.30
C ALA A 280 -3.73 -22.79 -9.03
N ILE A 281 -3.29 -21.65 -9.58
CA ILE A 281 -4.02 -20.37 -9.48
C ILE A 281 -5.38 -20.50 -10.16
N ALA A 282 -5.41 -20.89 -11.44
CA ALA A 282 -6.62 -20.89 -12.23
C ALA A 282 -7.64 -21.90 -11.74
N SER A 283 -7.21 -23.12 -11.38
CA SER A 283 -8.11 -24.16 -10.84
C SER A 283 -8.68 -23.75 -9.49
N TRP A 284 -7.89 -23.08 -8.63
CA TRP A 284 -8.41 -22.60 -7.36
C TRP A 284 -9.41 -21.45 -7.55
N LEU A 285 -9.13 -20.46 -8.41
CA LEU A 285 -10.04 -19.37 -8.71
C LEU A 285 -11.38 -19.92 -9.26
N ALA A 286 -11.32 -20.87 -10.20
CA ALA A 286 -12.52 -21.53 -10.74
C ALA A 286 -13.32 -22.29 -9.66
N SER A 287 -12.66 -22.77 -8.60
CA SER A 287 -13.35 -23.42 -7.47
C SER A 287 -14.02 -22.42 -6.52
N VAL A 288 -13.60 -21.15 -6.53
CA VAL A 288 -14.24 -20.05 -5.78
C VAL A 288 -15.45 -19.55 -6.54
N ASP A 289 -15.25 -19.13 -7.77
CA ASP A 289 -16.28 -18.73 -8.73
C ASP A 289 -15.72 -18.90 -10.15
N PRO A 290 -16.33 -19.72 -11.02
CA PRO A 290 -15.86 -19.94 -12.39
C PRO A 290 -15.93 -18.70 -13.29
N GLU A 291 -16.69 -17.67 -12.90
CA GLU A 291 -16.81 -16.42 -13.65
C GLU A 291 -15.75 -15.37 -13.25
N ILE A 292 -14.86 -15.69 -12.31
CA ILE A 292 -13.76 -14.77 -11.96
C ILE A 292 -12.89 -14.48 -13.19
N VAL A 293 -12.69 -13.21 -13.48
CA VAL A 293 -11.81 -12.73 -14.54
C VAL A 293 -10.36 -12.77 -14.04
N LEU A 294 -9.47 -13.41 -14.80
CA LEU A 294 -8.05 -13.49 -14.49
C LEU A 294 -7.19 -12.69 -15.48
N HIS A 295 -6.37 -11.80 -14.98
CA HIS A 295 -5.34 -11.11 -15.75
C HIS A 295 -3.98 -11.77 -15.54
N VAL A 296 -3.38 -12.27 -16.61
CA VAL A 296 -1.99 -12.76 -16.64
C VAL A 296 -1.13 -11.66 -17.22
N THR A 297 -0.34 -10.97 -16.38
CA THR A 297 0.39 -9.79 -16.79
C THR A 297 1.89 -10.02 -16.87
N ARG A 298 2.53 -9.33 -17.82
CA ARG A 298 3.96 -9.43 -18.08
C ARG A 298 4.76 -8.65 -17.04
N PHE A 299 5.77 -9.28 -16.45
CA PHE A 299 6.76 -8.65 -15.58
C PHE A 299 7.79 -7.86 -16.40
N PHE A 300 8.18 -6.72 -15.84
CA PHE A 300 9.35 -5.95 -16.24
C PHE A 300 10.25 -5.69 -15.03
N PRO A 301 11.60 -5.72 -15.19
CA PRO A 301 12.53 -5.40 -14.12
C PRO A 301 12.24 -4.03 -13.51
N ARG A 302 12.07 -4.01 -12.17
CA ARG A 302 11.82 -2.79 -11.41
C ARG A 302 12.42 -2.89 -10.01
N TRP A 303 12.65 -1.77 -9.41
CA TRP A 303 13.10 -1.58 -8.04
C TRP A 303 14.29 -2.50 -7.67
N ARG A 304 14.10 -3.49 -6.79
CA ARG A 304 15.15 -4.41 -6.31
C ARG A 304 15.29 -5.69 -7.14
N MET A 305 14.43 -5.89 -8.14
CA MET A 305 14.48 -7.06 -9.02
C MET A 305 14.85 -6.63 -10.43
N GLN A 306 16.15 -6.46 -10.65
CA GLN A 306 16.74 -6.08 -11.93
C GLN A 306 17.74 -7.13 -12.45
N ASP A 307 17.83 -8.25 -11.74
CA ASP A 307 18.72 -9.38 -12.02
C ASP A 307 18.22 -10.29 -13.14
N ARG A 308 17.05 -10.04 -13.67
CA ARG A 308 16.41 -10.84 -14.72
C ARG A 308 15.72 -9.98 -15.77
N GLY A 309 15.55 -10.54 -16.98
CA GLY A 309 14.80 -9.87 -18.06
C GLY A 309 13.30 -9.86 -17.84
N PRO A 310 12.57 -9.07 -18.64
CA PRO A 310 11.12 -9.13 -18.66
C PRO A 310 10.65 -10.53 -19.09
N THR A 311 9.51 -10.97 -18.59
CA THR A 311 8.94 -12.27 -18.99
C THR A 311 8.72 -12.31 -20.50
N PRO A 312 9.18 -13.35 -21.21
CA PRO A 312 8.94 -13.49 -22.64
C PRO A 312 7.43 -13.44 -22.95
N VAL A 313 7.06 -12.75 -24.04
CA VAL A 313 5.66 -12.54 -24.41
C VAL A 313 4.95 -13.89 -24.67
N ASP A 314 5.61 -14.79 -25.37
CA ASP A 314 5.11 -16.14 -25.63
C ASP A 314 4.86 -16.93 -24.35
N ARG A 315 5.70 -16.73 -23.31
CA ARG A 315 5.49 -17.34 -21.99
C ARG A 315 4.21 -16.84 -21.32
N VAL A 316 3.94 -15.52 -21.38
CA VAL A 316 2.71 -14.94 -20.81
C VAL A 316 1.47 -15.51 -21.51
N TYR A 317 1.48 -15.55 -22.84
CA TYR A 317 0.38 -16.16 -23.62
C TYR A 317 0.22 -17.65 -23.35
N HIS A 318 1.32 -18.38 -23.17
CA HIS A 318 1.29 -19.79 -22.82
C HIS A 318 0.62 -20.00 -21.45
N LEU A 319 0.98 -19.21 -20.43
CA LEU A 319 0.37 -19.26 -19.11
C LEU A 319 -1.12 -18.88 -19.16
N ALA A 320 -1.49 -17.87 -19.92
CA ALA A 320 -2.89 -17.50 -20.12
C ALA A 320 -3.70 -18.66 -20.77
N ASN A 321 -3.10 -19.41 -21.72
CA ASN A 321 -3.75 -20.57 -22.31
C ASN A 321 -3.92 -21.74 -21.33
N ILE A 322 -3.02 -21.86 -20.35
CA ILE A 322 -3.20 -22.81 -19.24
C ILE A 322 -4.39 -22.38 -18.38
N ALA A 323 -4.46 -21.11 -18.00
CA ALA A 323 -5.55 -20.59 -17.19
C ALA A 323 -6.93 -20.74 -17.89
N ARG A 324 -7.01 -20.56 -19.22
CA ARG A 324 -8.24 -20.73 -20.02
C ARG A 324 -8.81 -22.14 -20.01
N ARG A 325 -8.08 -23.13 -19.51
CA ARG A 325 -8.64 -24.48 -19.30
C ARG A 325 -9.60 -24.54 -18.12
N HIS A 326 -9.53 -23.57 -17.22
CA HIS A 326 -10.30 -23.51 -15.98
C HIS A 326 -11.26 -22.30 -15.91
N LEU A 327 -10.87 -21.17 -16.51
CA LEU A 327 -11.60 -19.90 -16.45
C LEU A 327 -11.94 -19.42 -17.87
N PRO A 328 -13.20 -19.03 -18.15
CA PRO A 328 -13.59 -18.49 -19.45
C PRO A 328 -13.01 -17.10 -19.73
N HIS A 329 -12.80 -16.30 -18.68
CA HIS A 329 -12.40 -14.91 -18.75
C HIS A 329 -10.93 -14.75 -18.37
N VAL A 330 -10.02 -14.80 -19.36
CA VAL A 330 -8.57 -14.66 -19.12
C VAL A 330 -7.99 -13.63 -20.09
N HIS A 331 -7.51 -12.54 -19.54
CA HIS A 331 -6.86 -11.44 -20.25
C HIS A 331 -5.34 -11.47 -20.12
N VAL A 332 -4.64 -11.00 -21.16
CA VAL A 332 -3.19 -10.84 -21.13
C VAL A 332 -2.89 -9.34 -21.05
N GLY A 333 -1.99 -8.97 -20.13
CA GLY A 333 -1.61 -7.58 -19.92
C GLY A 333 -0.11 -7.31 -20.08
N ASN A 334 0.22 -6.06 -20.41
CA ASN A 334 1.58 -5.55 -20.56
C ASN A 334 2.41 -6.27 -21.67
N CYS A 335 1.75 -6.79 -22.72
CA CYS A 335 2.37 -7.46 -23.89
C CYS A 335 2.27 -6.59 -25.14
#